data_231decaaa62c29cbd0eb52c6442aadfd
#
_entry.id   231decaaa62c29cbd0eb52c6442aadfd
#
_cell.length_a   1.000
_cell.length_b   1.000
_cell.length_c   1.000
_cell.angle_alpha   90.00
_cell.angle_beta   90.00
_cell.angle_gamma   90.00
#
_symmetry.space_group_name_H-M   'P 1'
#
loop_
_entity.id
_entity.type
_entity.pdbx_description
1 polymer ?
#
loop_
_entity_poly.entity_id
_entity_poly.type
_entity_poly.pdbx_seq_one_letter_code
_entity_poly.pdbx_strand_id
1 'polypeptide(L)'
;LVGSEMCIRDSSYTQAKEQVASAKEEVQRAQTNLGYATITSPIDGVVLSKSVEEGQTVAASFSTPELFTIAQDLTNMQVVADVDEADIGDVKEGERVTFTVDAYPDDTFEGEVKQVRQEATTTNNVVTYEVVISAPNADLKLKPGLTANVTIYTAERKGVLSVPSKALRFTPQKETVGKMKIVDVANAKNKVWTIEGNSIVAHKVNIGMTDGTNTQIVGGIAEGTKVVTGLNVMGGEEEKPMEAQGESSPFAPGPPGKNKKK
;
A
#
# COMPACT_ATOMS: atom_id res chain seq x y z
N LEU A 1 54.57 21.28 -71.13
CA LEU A 1 54.85 21.94 -69.84
C LEU A 1 53.61 22.52 -69.15
N VAL A 2 52.62 23.05 -69.91
CA VAL A 2 51.40 23.63 -69.31
C VAL A 2 50.53 22.57 -68.53
N GLY A 3 50.53 21.31 -68.98
CA GLY A 3 49.72 20.26 -68.35
C GLY A 3 50.26 19.81 -66.97
N SER A 4 51.58 19.84 -66.74
CA SER A 4 52.17 19.44 -65.46
C SER A 4 51.98 20.51 -64.38
N GLU A 5 52.05 21.80 -64.74
CA GLU A 5 51.81 22.90 -63.82
C GLU A 5 50.31 22.95 -63.35
N MET A 6 49.40 22.62 -64.26
CA MET A 6 47.98 22.54 -63.96
C MET A 6 47.68 21.35 -62.96
N CYS A 7 48.27 20.20 -63.23
CA CYS A 7 48.16 19.05 -62.32
C CYS A 7 48.72 19.30 -60.90
N ILE A 8 49.85 20.01 -60.79
CA ILE A 8 50.46 20.43 -59.55
C ILE A 8 49.53 21.40 -58.77
N ARG A 9 48.95 22.36 -59.45
CA ARG A 9 48.02 23.33 -58.84
C ARG A 9 46.73 22.65 -58.37
N ASP A 10 46.17 21.75 -59.16
CA ASP A 10 44.97 20.97 -58.75
C ASP A 10 45.29 20.06 -57.59
N SER A 11 46.44 19.40 -57.55
CA SER A 11 46.87 18.61 -56.42
C SER A 11 47.04 19.43 -55.15
N SER A 12 47.68 20.65 -55.28
CA SER A 12 47.88 21.57 -54.15
C SER A 12 46.52 22.09 -53.62
N TYR A 13 45.60 22.42 -54.54
CA TYR A 13 44.26 22.87 -54.18
C TYR A 13 43.47 21.76 -53.43
N THR A 14 43.51 20.54 -53.96
CA THR A 14 42.86 19.38 -53.34
C THR A 14 43.45 19.11 -51.96
N GLN A 15 44.78 19.12 -51.82
CA GLN A 15 45.45 18.98 -50.55
C GLN A 15 45.06 20.07 -49.55
N ALA A 16 45.02 21.32 -49.94
CA ALA A 16 44.59 22.43 -49.10
C ALA A 16 43.13 22.28 -48.68
N LYS A 17 42.27 21.83 -49.58
CA LYS A 17 40.84 21.57 -49.29
C LYS A 17 40.66 20.45 -48.25
N GLU A 18 41.44 19.37 -48.39
CA GLU A 18 41.43 18.25 -47.42
C GLU A 18 41.96 18.70 -46.05
N GLN A 19 43.00 19.55 -46.01
CA GLN A 19 43.51 20.11 -44.76
C GLN A 19 42.44 21.00 -44.08
N VAL A 20 41.72 21.81 -44.81
CA VAL A 20 40.59 22.60 -44.25
C VAL A 20 39.49 21.70 -43.74
N ALA A 21 39.15 20.61 -44.44
CA ALA A 21 38.16 19.64 -44.00
C ALA A 21 38.60 18.97 -42.68
N SER A 22 39.86 18.49 -42.60
CA SER A 22 40.43 17.90 -41.40
C SER A 22 40.43 18.88 -40.21
N ALA A 23 40.85 20.12 -40.42
CA ALA A 23 40.85 21.14 -39.38
C ALA A 23 39.43 21.48 -38.88
N LYS A 24 38.42 21.48 -39.78
CA LYS A 24 37.02 21.62 -39.36
C LYS A 24 36.53 20.46 -38.48
N GLU A 25 36.90 19.22 -38.81
CA GLU A 25 36.58 18.05 -38.02
C GLU A 25 37.21 18.11 -36.62
N GLU A 26 38.49 18.57 -36.53
CA GLU A 26 39.15 18.75 -35.23
C GLU A 26 38.43 19.82 -34.39
N VAL A 27 38.04 20.93 -34.95
CA VAL A 27 37.23 21.96 -34.26
C VAL A 27 35.89 21.38 -33.79
N GLN A 28 35.23 20.63 -34.66
CA GLN A 28 33.97 19.98 -34.31
C GLN A 28 34.12 18.99 -33.13
N ARG A 29 35.17 18.18 -33.13
CA ARG A 29 35.48 17.27 -32.02
C ARG A 29 35.79 18.06 -30.74
N ALA A 30 36.56 19.12 -30.81
CA ALA A 30 36.87 19.96 -29.66
C ALA A 30 35.59 20.63 -29.08
N GLN A 31 34.69 21.11 -29.94
CA GLN A 31 33.38 21.65 -29.53
C GLN A 31 32.50 20.61 -28.87
N THR A 32 32.45 19.40 -29.42
CA THR A 32 31.68 18.29 -28.83
C THR A 32 32.24 17.94 -27.45
N ASN A 33 33.57 17.84 -27.32
CA ASN A 33 34.22 17.57 -26.04
C ASN A 33 33.97 18.69 -25.01
N LEU A 34 33.95 19.94 -25.44
CA LEU A 34 33.59 21.06 -24.57
C LEU A 34 32.10 20.97 -24.14
N GLY A 35 31.21 20.54 -25.04
CA GLY A 35 29.82 20.30 -24.72
C GLY A 35 29.61 19.26 -23.61
N TYR A 36 30.45 18.24 -23.56
CA TYR A 36 30.40 17.23 -22.50
C TYR A 36 30.83 17.75 -21.11
N ALA A 37 31.49 18.89 -21.03
CA ALA A 37 31.83 19.52 -19.76
C ALA A 37 30.61 20.16 -19.08
N THR A 38 29.49 20.32 -19.79
CA THR A 38 28.24 20.85 -19.24
C THR A 38 27.18 19.77 -19.30
N ILE A 39 26.76 19.26 -18.13
CA ILE A 39 25.72 18.26 -18.02
C ILE A 39 24.41 18.97 -17.76
N THR A 40 23.47 18.86 -18.69
CA THR A 40 22.13 19.45 -18.59
C THR A 40 21.08 18.39 -18.36
N SER A 41 20.00 18.76 -17.68
CA SER A 41 18.83 17.89 -17.52
C SER A 41 18.15 17.68 -18.88
N PRO A 42 17.78 16.45 -19.26
CA PRO A 42 17.01 16.18 -20.47
C PRO A 42 15.52 16.51 -20.32
N ILE A 43 15.05 16.77 -19.08
CA ILE A 43 13.65 17.09 -18.77
C ILE A 43 13.59 18.31 -17.86
N ASP A 44 12.49 19.05 -17.95
CA ASP A 44 12.14 20.07 -16.98
C ASP A 44 11.53 19.40 -15.74
N GLY A 45 11.82 19.91 -14.56
CA GLY A 45 11.29 19.28 -13.34
C GLY A 45 11.94 19.80 -12.06
N VAL A 46 11.62 19.12 -10.96
CA VAL A 46 12.13 19.41 -9.61
C VAL A 46 13.22 18.42 -9.26
N VAL A 47 14.34 18.91 -8.73
CA VAL A 47 15.42 18.07 -8.22
C VAL A 47 14.99 17.43 -6.90
N LEU A 48 14.91 16.11 -6.87
CA LEU A 48 14.58 15.32 -5.67
C LEU A 48 15.80 15.05 -4.82
N SER A 49 16.92 14.68 -5.45
CA SER A 49 18.17 14.39 -4.75
C SER A 49 19.38 14.84 -5.56
N LYS A 50 20.42 15.23 -4.85
CA LYS A 50 21.76 15.52 -5.37
C LYS A 50 22.73 14.52 -4.72
N SER A 51 23.34 13.66 -5.54
CA SER A 51 24.23 12.59 -5.10
C SER A 51 25.72 12.93 -5.21
N VAL A 52 26.04 14.16 -5.64
CA VAL A 52 27.43 14.61 -5.87
C VAL A 52 27.71 15.94 -5.19
N GLU A 53 28.96 16.15 -4.77
CA GLU A 53 29.43 17.39 -4.16
C GLU A 53 30.44 18.11 -5.08
N GLU A 54 30.61 19.43 -4.86
CA GLU A 54 31.63 20.19 -5.56
C GLU A 54 33.02 19.66 -5.26
N GLY A 55 33.85 19.51 -6.30
CA GLY A 55 35.20 18.93 -6.16
C GLY A 55 35.26 17.41 -6.11
N GLN A 56 34.12 16.73 -6.12
CA GLN A 56 34.09 15.29 -6.17
C GLN A 56 34.43 14.76 -7.57
N THR A 57 35.35 13.80 -7.65
CA THR A 57 35.66 13.10 -8.89
C THR A 57 34.62 12.02 -9.15
N VAL A 58 33.97 12.08 -10.32
CA VAL A 58 33.00 11.09 -10.78
C VAL A 58 33.69 10.16 -11.77
N ALA A 59 33.83 8.88 -11.39
CA ALA A 59 34.42 7.85 -12.26
C ALA A 59 33.30 6.92 -12.80
N ALA A 60 33.14 6.90 -14.12
CA ALA A 60 32.16 6.06 -14.82
C ALA A 60 32.86 4.82 -15.43
N SER A 61 33.60 4.04 -14.62
CA SER A 61 34.41 2.93 -15.13
C SER A 61 33.60 1.67 -15.42
N PHE A 62 32.65 1.31 -14.57
CA PHE A 62 31.87 0.07 -14.65
C PHE A 62 30.36 0.25 -14.38
N SER A 63 29.95 1.34 -13.76
CA SER A 63 28.57 1.69 -13.50
C SER A 63 28.34 3.17 -13.78
N THR A 64 27.15 3.51 -14.29
CA THR A 64 26.76 4.92 -14.46
C THR A 64 26.37 5.48 -13.10
N PRO A 65 27.12 6.44 -12.53
CA PRO A 65 26.77 7.04 -11.26
C PRO A 65 25.56 7.96 -11.42
N GLU A 66 24.66 7.92 -10.47
CA GLU A 66 23.54 8.86 -10.39
C GLU A 66 24.06 10.18 -9.81
N LEU A 67 23.89 11.27 -10.55
CA LEU A 67 24.30 12.61 -10.13
C LEU A 67 23.15 13.35 -9.46
N PHE A 68 21.99 13.33 -10.12
CA PHE A 68 20.76 13.98 -9.67
C PHE A 68 19.57 13.10 -10.02
N THR A 69 18.57 13.09 -9.15
CA THR A 69 17.26 12.51 -9.43
C THR A 69 16.28 13.67 -9.65
N ILE A 70 15.61 13.70 -10.81
CA ILE A 70 14.71 14.78 -11.18
C ILE A 70 13.34 14.19 -11.49
N ALA A 71 12.30 14.75 -10.86
CA ALA A 71 10.91 14.42 -11.16
C ALA A 71 10.31 15.50 -12.06
N GLN A 72 9.63 15.08 -13.12
CA GLN A 72 8.96 16.00 -14.02
C GLN A 72 7.76 16.67 -13.38
N ASP A 73 6.96 15.88 -12.64
CA ASP A 73 5.74 16.36 -11.99
C ASP A 73 5.54 15.59 -10.66
N LEU A 74 5.25 16.33 -9.59
CA LEU A 74 4.94 15.78 -8.28
C LEU A 74 3.44 15.73 -8.00
N THR A 75 2.60 16.24 -8.89
CA THR A 75 1.14 16.21 -8.75
C THR A 75 0.56 14.85 -9.14
N ASN A 76 1.27 14.10 -10.00
CA ASN A 76 0.91 12.78 -10.45
C ASN A 76 1.89 11.75 -9.89
N MET A 77 1.55 11.21 -8.74
CA MET A 77 2.33 10.18 -8.07
C MET A 77 1.78 8.79 -8.39
N GLN A 78 2.57 7.79 -8.11
CA GLN A 78 2.12 6.39 -8.10
C GLN A 78 2.59 5.71 -6.84
N VAL A 79 1.76 4.82 -6.34
CA VAL A 79 2.10 3.87 -5.27
C VAL A 79 2.35 2.53 -5.92
N VAL A 80 3.46 1.89 -5.58
CA VAL A 80 3.75 0.52 -5.98
C VAL A 80 3.50 -0.34 -4.74
N ALA A 81 2.51 -1.21 -4.82
CA ALA A 81 2.14 -2.11 -3.73
C ALA A 81 2.60 -3.52 -4.07
N ASP A 82 3.26 -4.18 -3.12
CA ASP A 82 3.64 -5.58 -3.21
C ASP A 82 2.49 -6.44 -2.69
N VAL A 83 1.82 -7.16 -3.59
CA VAL A 83 0.68 -8.03 -3.28
C VAL A 83 1.13 -9.48 -3.29
N ASP A 84 0.74 -10.25 -2.28
CA ASP A 84 1.05 -11.68 -2.17
C ASP A 84 0.41 -12.49 -3.30
N GLU A 85 1.08 -13.57 -3.74
CA GLU A 85 0.58 -14.52 -4.75
C GLU A 85 -0.82 -15.05 -4.42
N ALA A 86 -1.15 -15.20 -3.13
CA ALA A 86 -2.46 -15.69 -2.70
C ALA A 86 -3.60 -14.74 -3.04
N ASP A 87 -3.34 -13.42 -3.05
CA ASP A 87 -4.36 -12.37 -3.18
C ASP A 87 -4.39 -11.74 -4.57
N ILE A 88 -3.31 -11.86 -5.36
CA ILE A 88 -3.19 -11.20 -6.67
C ILE A 88 -4.24 -11.66 -7.68
N GLY A 89 -4.77 -12.88 -7.52
CA GLY A 89 -5.77 -13.45 -8.43
C GLY A 89 -7.08 -12.68 -8.48
N ASP A 90 -7.41 -11.97 -7.41
CA ASP A 90 -8.63 -11.17 -7.29
C ASP A 90 -8.44 -9.70 -7.68
N VAL A 91 -7.20 -9.23 -7.84
CA VAL A 91 -6.87 -7.83 -8.16
C VAL A 91 -6.96 -7.58 -9.66
N LYS A 92 -7.69 -6.51 -10.05
CA LYS A 92 -7.90 -6.11 -11.45
C LYS A 92 -7.61 -4.63 -11.65
N GLU A 93 -7.23 -4.30 -12.88
CA GLU A 93 -7.10 -2.90 -13.29
C GLU A 93 -8.45 -2.18 -13.19
N GLY A 94 -8.43 -0.92 -12.75
CA GLY A 94 -9.62 -0.10 -12.55
C GLY A 94 -10.27 -0.25 -11.17
N GLU A 95 -9.74 -1.06 -10.27
CA GLU A 95 -10.26 -1.19 -8.92
C GLU A 95 -9.92 0.02 -8.06
N ARG A 96 -10.88 0.40 -7.23
CA ARG A 96 -10.70 1.50 -6.28
C ARG A 96 -9.75 1.08 -5.16
N VAL A 97 -8.85 1.98 -4.84
CA VAL A 97 -7.86 1.80 -3.79
C VAL A 97 -7.93 2.96 -2.81
N THR A 98 -7.80 2.66 -1.54
CA THR A 98 -7.52 3.67 -0.52
C THR A 98 -6.18 3.35 0.14
N PHE A 99 -5.43 4.38 0.47
CA PHE A 99 -4.17 4.19 1.17
C PHE A 99 -3.94 5.31 2.19
N THR A 100 -3.20 4.98 3.22
CA THR A 100 -2.68 5.92 4.21
C THR A 100 -1.17 5.89 4.16
N VAL A 101 -0.53 6.99 4.46
CA VAL A 101 0.94 7.07 4.55
C VAL A 101 1.36 7.31 5.99
N ASP A 102 2.49 6.76 6.40
CA ASP A 102 2.96 6.87 7.79
C ASP A 102 3.21 8.33 8.23
N ALA A 103 3.48 9.21 7.26
CA ALA A 103 3.63 10.64 7.53
C ALA A 103 2.32 11.37 7.85
N TYR A 104 1.17 10.82 7.40
CA TYR A 104 -0.18 11.37 7.59
C TYR A 104 -1.16 10.24 7.88
N PRO A 105 -1.16 9.66 9.10
CA PRO A 105 -1.96 8.49 9.44
C PRO A 105 -3.46 8.77 9.48
N ASP A 106 -3.86 10.02 9.71
CA ASP A 106 -5.26 10.44 9.77
C ASP A 106 -5.84 10.80 8.38
N ASP A 107 -4.98 11.00 7.38
CA ASP A 107 -5.40 11.33 6.01
C ASP A 107 -5.52 10.05 5.19
N THR A 108 -6.70 9.82 4.61
CA THR A 108 -6.93 8.73 3.65
C THR A 108 -6.88 9.28 2.23
N PHE A 109 -6.02 8.72 1.42
CA PHE A 109 -5.88 9.05 0.01
C PHE A 109 -6.62 8.03 -0.84
N GLU A 110 -7.16 8.48 -1.96
CA GLU A 110 -7.85 7.61 -2.91
C GLU A 110 -7.02 7.46 -4.19
N GLY A 111 -7.08 6.28 -4.76
CA GLY A 111 -6.40 5.93 -5.99
C GLY A 111 -7.13 4.83 -6.74
N GLU A 112 -6.58 4.44 -7.86
CA GLU A 112 -7.12 3.39 -8.73
C GLU A 112 -5.97 2.50 -9.20
N VAL A 113 -6.20 1.19 -9.31
CA VAL A 113 -5.25 0.26 -9.88
C VAL A 113 -5.05 0.57 -11.35
N LYS A 114 -3.86 1.05 -11.70
CA LYS A 114 -3.49 1.39 -13.07
C LYS A 114 -2.99 0.18 -13.86
N GLN A 115 -2.20 -0.66 -13.19
CA GLN A 115 -1.57 -1.81 -13.82
C GLN A 115 -1.19 -2.86 -12.78
N VAL A 116 -1.37 -4.12 -13.12
CA VAL A 116 -0.84 -5.27 -12.38
C VAL A 116 0.34 -5.82 -13.17
N ARG A 117 1.55 -5.76 -12.60
CA ARG A 117 2.75 -6.32 -13.22
C ARG A 117 2.70 -7.84 -13.17
N GLN A 118 3.07 -8.49 -14.26
CA GLN A 118 3.02 -9.95 -14.38
C GLN A 118 4.32 -10.64 -13.94
N GLU A 119 5.35 -9.87 -13.70
CA GLU A 119 6.62 -10.37 -13.18
C GLU A 119 6.55 -10.48 -11.65
N ALA A 120 6.76 -11.69 -11.15
CA ALA A 120 6.82 -11.94 -9.73
C ALA A 120 8.21 -11.60 -9.17
N THR A 121 8.26 -10.96 -8.02
CA THR A 121 9.48 -10.72 -7.25
C THR A 121 9.52 -11.67 -6.06
N THR A 122 10.64 -12.36 -5.87
CA THR A 122 10.81 -13.23 -4.70
C THR A 122 11.80 -12.61 -3.74
N THR A 123 11.31 -12.23 -2.57
CA THR A 123 12.13 -11.67 -1.49
C THR A 123 11.93 -12.52 -0.23
N ASN A 124 13.01 -13.02 0.36
CA ASN A 124 12.95 -13.86 1.57
C ASN A 124 12.01 -15.08 1.45
N ASN A 125 11.96 -15.73 0.30
CA ASN A 125 11.05 -16.83 -0.02
C ASN A 125 9.56 -16.46 -0.06
N VAL A 126 9.21 -15.17 -0.10
CA VAL A 126 7.85 -14.70 -0.32
C VAL A 126 7.76 -14.22 -1.77
N VAL A 127 6.76 -14.71 -2.49
CA VAL A 127 6.48 -14.33 -3.89
C VAL A 127 5.43 -13.23 -3.87
N THR A 128 5.79 -12.06 -4.39
CA THR A 128 4.90 -10.90 -4.50
C THR A 128 4.82 -10.40 -5.92
N TYR A 129 3.72 -9.74 -6.26
CA TYR A 129 3.48 -9.07 -7.52
C TYR A 129 3.30 -7.58 -7.29
N GLU A 130 3.96 -6.78 -8.11
CA GLU A 130 3.85 -5.33 -8.02
C GLU A 130 2.56 -4.83 -8.68
N VAL A 131 1.75 -4.12 -7.92
CA VAL A 131 0.55 -3.43 -8.37
C VAL A 131 0.80 -1.93 -8.38
N VAL A 132 0.69 -1.32 -9.55
CA VAL A 132 0.86 0.12 -9.73
C VAL A 132 -0.48 0.82 -9.57
N ILE A 133 -0.56 1.73 -8.62
CA ILE A 133 -1.74 2.47 -8.23
C ILE A 133 -1.51 3.94 -8.54
N SER A 134 -2.47 4.60 -9.18
CA SER A 134 -2.42 6.04 -9.38
C SER A 134 -2.72 6.76 -8.05
N ALA A 135 -1.93 7.76 -7.73
CA ALA A 135 -2.04 8.54 -6.49
C ALA A 135 -2.01 10.04 -6.84
N PRO A 136 -3.16 10.66 -7.11
CA PRO A 136 -3.24 12.10 -7.34
C PRO A 136 -2.73 12.87 -6.11
N ASN A 137 -1.86 13.85 -6.32
CA ASN A 137 -1.19 14.62 -5.27
C ASN A 137 -1.32 16.13 -5.52
N ALA A 138 -2.55 16.62 -5.67
CA ALA A 138 -2.80 18.04 -5.94
C ALA A 138 -2.25 18.97 -4.84
N ASP A 139 -2.31 18.53 -3.59
CA ASP A 139 -1.85 19.27 -2.41
C ASP A 139 -0.35 19.15 -2.13
N LEU A 140 0.39 18.38 -2.94
CA LEU A 140 1.81 18.10 -2.77
C LEU A 140 2.19 17.54 -1.38
N LYS A 141 1.24 16.89 -0.70
CA LYS A 141 1.47 16.24 0.60
C LYS A 141 2.30 14.96 0.46
N LEU A 142 2.06 14.20 -0.60
CA LEU A 142 2.80 12.98 -0.88
C LEU A 142 4.20 13.32 -1.40
N LYS A 143 5.19 12.63 -0.87
CA LYS A 143 6.60 12.73 -1.31
C LYS A 143 7.10 11.37 -1.78
N PRO A 144 7.98 11.33 -2.77
CA PRO A 144 8.62 10.08 -3.17
C PRO A 144 9.37 9.43 -1.99
N GLY A 145 9.26 8.11 -1.88
CA GLY A 145 9.90 7.33 -0.81
C GLY A 145 9.09 7.19 0.48
N LEU A 146 7.85 7.70 0.54
CA LEU A 146 6.96 7.41 1.67
C LEU A 146 6.43 5.99 1.61
N THR A 147 6.33 5.35 2.76
CA THR A 147 5.66 4.06 2.92
C THR A 147 4.16 4.26 3.03
N ALA A 148 3.40 3.44 2.32
CA ALA A 148 1.95 3.50 2.31
C ALA A 148 1.33 2.15 2.71
N ASN A 149 0.26 2.21 3.50
CA ASN A 149 -0.60 1.07 3.79
C ASN A 149 -1.78 1.10 2.83
N VAL A 150 -1.86 0.11 1.95
CA VAL A 150 -2.79 0.09 0.82
C VAL A 150 -3.93 -0.89 1.07
N THR A 151 -5.16 -0.47 0.76
CA THR A 151 -6.35 -1.32 0.74
C THR A 151 -6.97 -1.30 -0.65
N ILE A 152 -6.93 -2.42 -1.34
CA ILE A 152 -7.53 -2.62 -2.66
C ILE A 152 -8.91 -3.23 -2.50
N TYR A 153 -9.92 -2.63 -3.14
CA TYR A 153 -11.30 -3.11 -3.09
C TYR A 153 -11.58 -4.01 -4.31
N THR A 154 -11.32 -5.31 -4.18
CA THR A 154 -11.53 -6.29 -5.25
C THR A 154 -13.00 -6.57 -5.55
N ALA A 155 -13.89 -6.27 -4.60
CA ALA A 155 -15.32 -6.39 -4.81
C ALA A 155 -16.08 -5.38 -3.95
N GLU A 156 -16.84 -4.52 -4.56
CA GLU A 156 -17.67 -3.52 -3.87
C GLU A 156 -19.13 -3.64 -4.31
N ARG A 157 -20.05 -3.67 -3.35
CA ARG A 157 -21.48 -3.63 -3.60
C ARG A 157 -22.12 -2.55 -2.76
N LYS A 158 -22.63 -1.49 -3.41
CA LYS A 158 -23.32 -0.37 -2.76
C LYS A 158 -24.83 -0.64 -2.67
N GLY A 159 -25.46 -0.11 -1.62
CA GLY A 159 -26.91 -0.20 -1.45
C GLY A 159 -27.44 -1.59 -1.14
N VAL A 160 -26.64 -2.46 -0.52
CA VAL A 160 -27.06 -3.82 -0.13
C VAL A 160 -27.44 -3.89 1.34
N LEU A 161 -28.45 -4.71 1.64
CA LEU A 161 -28.82 -5.01 3.01
C LEU A 161 -27.72 -5.82 3.67
N SER A 162 -27.18 -5.36 4.79
CA SER A 162 -26.13 -6.04 5.51
C SER A 162 -26.45 -6.19 6.99
N VAL A 163 -25.91 -7.22 7.61
CA VAL A 163 -25.98 -7.44 9.06
C VAL A 163 -24.59 -7.70 9.61
N PRO A 164 -24.30 -7.31 10.86
CA PRO A 164 -23.04 -7.68 11.50
C PRO A 164 -22.87 -9.21 11.50
N SER A 165 -21.70 -9.71 11.08
CA SER A 165 -21.40 -11.15 11.01
C SER A 165 -21.57 -11.87 12.35
N LYS A 166 -21.48 -11.13 13.46
CA LYS A 166 -21.80 -11.61 14.80
C LYS A 166 -23.25 -12.09 14.94
N ALA A 167 -24.22 -11.44 14.24
CA ALA A 167 -25.62 -11.81 14.27
C ALA A 167 -25.90 -13.17 13.64
N LEU A 168 -25.10 -13.57 12.63
CA LEU A 168 -25.21 -14.89 12.00
C LEU A 168 -24.60 -16.01 12.83
N ARG A 169 -23.66 -15.69 13.72
CA ARG A 169 -23.00 -16.65 14.62
C ARG A 169 -23.74 -16.80 15.95
N PHE A 170 -24.67 -15.88 16.24
CA PHE A 170 -25.41 -15.89 17.48
C PHE A 170 -26.40 -17.07 17.50
N THR A 171 -26.40 -17.85 18.60
CA THR A 171 -27.35 -18.91 18.84
C THR A 171 -27.87 -18.74 20.26
N PRO A 172 -29.20 -18.48 20.45
CA PRO A 172 -29.78 -18.32 21.77
C PRO A 172 -29.80 -19.67 22.52
N GLN A 173 -29.34 -19.67 23.77
CA GLN A 173 -29.44 -20.82 24.69
C GLN A 173 -30.50 -20.50 25.71
N LYS A 174 -31.28 -21.53 26.16
CA LYS A 174 -32.35 -21.37 27.15
C LYS A 174 -31.87 -20.78 28.47
N GLU A 175 -30.64 -21.05 28.84
CA GLU A 175 -30.00 -20.53 30.04
C GLU A 175 -29.71 -19.04 30.01
N THR A 176 -29.39 -18.52 28.81
CA THR A 176 -28.99 -17.14 28.57
C THR A 176 -30.19 -16.24 28.23
N VAL A 177 -31.24 -16.80 27.68
CA VAL A 177 -32.44 -16.03 27.20
C VAL A 177 -33.52 -15.91 28.29
N GLY A 178 -33.38 -16.69 29.40
CA GLY A 178 -34.28 -16.63 30.53
C GLY A 178 -35.72 -17.09 30.21
N LYS A 179 -36.72 -16.22 30.45
CA LYS A 179 -38.14 -16.56 30.25
C LYS A 179 -38.66 -16.37 28.81
N MET A 180 -37.84 -15.91 27.86
CA MET A 180 -38.27 -15.72 26.49
C MET A 180 -38.41 -17.06 25.76
N LYS A 181 -39.43 -17.14 24.88
CA LYS A 181 -39.61 -18.31 24.03
C LYS A 181 -38.66 -18.27 22.84
N ILE A 182 -37.98 -19.36 22.56
CA ILE A 182 -37.13 -19.48 21.36
C ILE A 182 -37.98 -20.17 20.28
N VAL A 183 -38.20 -19.47 19.17
CA VAL A 183 -38.86 -19.98 17.96
C VAL A 183 -37.79 -20.19 16.92
N ASP A 184 -37.38 -21.43 16.69
CA ASP A 184 -36.35 -21.75 15.71
C ASP A 184 -36.98 -22.24 14.40
N VAL A 185 -36.30 -21.98 13.28
CA VAL A 185 -36.67 -22.45 11.93
C VAL A 185 -35.86 -23.70 11.63
N ALA A 186 -36.53 -24.85 11.44
CA ALA A 186 -35.90 -26.09 11.07
C ALA A 186 -35.20 -25.98 9.68
N ASN A 187 -34.05 -26.63 9.55
CA ASN A 187 -33.28 -26.74 8.30
C ASN A 187 -32.76 -25.42 7.68
N ALA A 188 -32.57 -24.36 8.47
CA ALA A 188 -31.91 -23.14 8.00
C ALA A 188 -30.41 -23.22 8.25
N LYS A 189 -29.60 -23.21 7.18
CA LYS A 189 -28.12 -23.20 7.27
C LYS A 189 -27.64 -21.86 7.85
N ASN A 190 -28.25 -20.76 7.40
CA ASN A 190 -27.96 -19.40 7.88
C ASN A 190 -29.24 -18.81 8.44
N LYS A 191 -29.18 -18.27 9.66
CA LYS A 191 -30.30 -17.66 10.34
C LYS A 191 -29.87 -16.45 11.15
N VAL A 192 -30.77 -15.50 11.28
CA VAL A 192 -30.61 -14.29 12.08
C VAL A 192 -31.77 -14.25 13.08
N TRP A 193 -31.49 -13.80 14.28
CA TRP A 193 -32.45 -13.75 15.36
C TRP A 193 -32.98 -12.35 15.59
N THR A 194 -34.30 -12.24 15.71
CA THR A 194 -35.00 -11.01 16.07
C THR A 194 -35.75 -11.17 17.36
N ILE A 195 -36.05 -10.06 18.04
CA ILE A 195 -36.88 -10.06 19.25
C ILE A 195 -38.28 -9.58 18.86
N GLU A 196 -39.27 -10.45 19.03
CA GLU A 196 -40.66 -10.13 18.79
C GLU A 196 -41.45 -10.29 20.10
N GLY A 197 -41.72 -9.16 20.78
CA GLY A 197 -42.40 -9.17 22.10
C GLY A 197 -41.59 -9.96 23.16
N ASN A 198 -42.09 -11.10 23.59
CA ASN A 198 -41.44 -11.98 24.58
C ASN A 198 -40.84 -13.25 23.94
N SER A 199 -40.57 -13.22 22.66
CA SER A 199 -39.99 -14.36 21.90
C SER A 199 -38.78 -13.93 21.07
N ILE A 200 -37.80 -14.84 20.98
CA ILE A 200 -36.69 -14.72 20.03
C ILE A 200 -37.03 -15.62 18.85
N VAL A 201 -37.16 -15.02 17.68
CA VAL A 201 -37.57 -15.67 16.45
C VAL A 201 -36.41 -15.76 15.47
N ALA A 202 -36.16 -16.97 14.95
CA ALA A 202 -35.20 -17.18 13.90
C ALA A 202 -35.78 -16.86 12.54
N HIS A 203 -35.06 -16.12 11.74
CA HIS A 203 -35.36 -15.90 10.32
C HIS A 203 -34.30 -16.56 9.46
N LYS A 204 -34.75 -17.41 8.53
CA LYS A 204 -33.86 -17.97 7.52
C LYS A 204 -33.40 -16.88 6.57
N VAL A 205 -32.09 -16.71 6.37
CA VAL A 205 -31.53 -15.71 5.51
C VAL A 205 -30.62 -16.34 4.44
N ASN A 206 -30.63 -15.71 3.26
CA ASN A 206 -29.67 -16.01 2.21
C ASN A 206 -28.54 -14.98 2.32
N ILE A 207 -27.33 -15.46 2.56
CA ILE A 207 -26.15 -14.62 2.69
C ILE A 207 -25.46 -14.46 1.34
N GLY A 208 -24.86 -13.29 1.12
CA GLY A 208 -24.02 -12.96 -0.02
C GLY A 208 -22.56 -12.80 0.41
N MET A 209 -21.95 -11.70 -0.03
CA MET A 209 -20.56 -11.34 0.29
C MET A 209 -20.41 -10.96 1.75
N THR A 210 -19.20 -11.13 2.26
CA THR A 210 -18.84 -10.69 3.62
C THR A 210 -17.51 -9.93 3.59
N ASP A 211 -17.41 -8.90 4.41
CA ASP A 211 -16.17 -8.15 4.67
C ASP A 211 -15.50 -8.57 5.99
N GLY A 212 -15.97 -9.69 6.61
CA GLY A 212 -15.53 -10.16 7.93
C GLY A 212 -16.30 -9.53 9.08
N THR A 213 -16.61 -8.24 9.02
CA THR A 213 -17.39 -7.50 10.03
C THR A 213 -18.88 -7.55 9.72
N ASN A 214 -19.28 -7.32 8.49
CA ASN A 214 -20.65 -7.36 7.99
C ASN A 214 -20.80 -8.44 6.93
N THR A 215 -22.02 -8.97 6.83
CA THR A 215 -22.38 -9.94 5.79
C THR A 215 -23.62 -9.45 5.06
N GLN A 216 -23.57 -9.46 3.74
CA GLN A 216 -24.69 -9.14 2.88
C GLN A 216 -25.82 -10.14 3.08
N ILE A 217 -27.04 -9.64 3.18
CA ILE A 217 -28.28 -10.43 3.13
C ILE A 217 -28.94 -10.21 1.78
N VAL A 218 -29.09 -11.29 1.03
CA VAL A 218 -29.76 -11.27 -0.27
C VAL A 218 -31.28 -11.39 -0.11
N GLY A 219 -31.73 -12.03 0.98
CA GLY A 219 -33.15 -12.15 1.27
C GLY A 219 -33.39 -12.85 2.62
N GLY A 220 -34.61 -12.70 3.14
CA GLY A 220 -35.06 -13.35 4.38
C GLY A 220 -35.44 -12.37 5.49
N ILE A 221 -34.96 -11.13 5.46
CA ILE A 221 -35.37 -10.05 6.39
C ILE A 221 -35.57 -8.75 5.63
N ALA A 222 -36.39 -7.84 6.17
CA ALA A 222 -36.62 -6.51 5.63
C ALA A 222 -35.61 -5.49 6.19
N GLU A 223 -35.40 -4.42 5.45
CA GLU A 223 -34.61 -3.28 5.91
C GLU A 223 -35.19 -2.68 7.21
N GLY A 224 -34.32 -2.25 8.11
CA GLY A 224 -34.71 -1.69 9.41
C GLY A 224 -35.05 -2.73 10.48
N THR A 225 -35.02 -4.04 10.18
CA THR A 225 -35.25 -5.09 11.17
C THR A 225 -34.12 -5.13 12.20
N LYS A 226 -34.46 -5.05 13.50
CA LYS A 226 -33.49 -5.13 14.59
C LYS A 226 -33.05 -6.59 14.80
N VAL A 227 -31.77 -6.87 14.60
CA VAL A 227 -31.18 -8.20 14.74
C VAL A 227 -30.39 -8.32 16.04
N VAL A 228 -30.44 -9.51 16.66
CA VAL A 228 -29.69 -9.81 17.88
C VAL A 228 -28.25 -10.15 17.49
N THR A 229 -27.30 -9.38 18.00
CA THR A 229 -25.85 -9.59 17.77
C THR A 229 -25.15 -10.26 18.95
N GLY A 230 -25.78 -10.25 20.13
CA GLY A 230 -25.25 -10.80 21.36
C GLY A 230 -26.16 -10.49 22.54
N LEU A 231 -25.89 -11.08 23.68
CA LEU A 231 -26.59 -10.83 24.93
C LEU A 231 -25.65 -10.11 25.89
N ASN A 232 -26.04 -8.92 26.36
CA ASN A 232 -25.42 -8.32 27.53
C ASN A 232 -26.10 -8.97 28.77
N VAL A 233 -25.40 -9.85 29.47
CA VAL A 233 -25.84 -10.33 30.76
C VAL A 233 -25.65 -9.18 31.77
N MET A 234 -26.70 -8.37 31.94
CA MET A 234 -26.77 -7.46 33.08
C MET A 234 -27.08 -8.32 34.33
N GLY A 235 -26.05 -8.65 35.10
CA GLY A 235 -26.22 -9.40 36.35
C GLY A 235 -25.15 -10.48 36.55
N GLY A 236 -23.93 -10.08 36.54
CA GLY A 236 -22.81 -10.80 37.14
C GLY A 236 -22.11 -9.82 38.07
N GLU A 237 -22.04 -10.15 39.33
CA GLU A 237 -21.33 -9.46 40.38
C GLU A 237 -20.05 -8.81 39.87
N GLU A 238 -19.83 -7.58 40.27
CA GLU A 238 -18.51 -6.96 40.22
C GLU A 238 -17.55 -8.00 40.80
N GLU A 239 -16.78 -8.70 39.97
CA GLU A 239 -15.57 -9.39 40.42
C GLU A 239 -14.71 -8.27 41.03
N LYS A 240 -14.76 -8.21 42.36
CA LYS A 240 -13.74 -7.50 43.12
C LYS A 240 -12.39 -7.99 42.60
N PRO A 241 -11.44 -7.08 42.36
CA PRO A 241 -10.10 -7.49 41.99
C PRO A 241 -9.64 -8.53 43.04
N MET A 242 -9.42 -9.75 42.59
CA MET A 242 -8.78 -10.79 43.39
C MET A 242 -7.40 -10.20 43.72
N GLU A 243 -7.20 -9.79 44.96
CA GLU A 243 -5.87 -9.50 45.48
C GLU A 243 -5.02 -10.73 45.14
N ALA A 244 -4.05 -10.50 44.28
CA ALA A 244 -3.05 -11.49 43.93
C ALA A 244 -2.39 -11.97 45.25
N GLN A 245 -2.80 -13.13 45.72
CA GLN A 245 -2.01 -13.86 46.70
C GLN A 245 -0.68 -14.15 46.00
N GLY A 246 0.34 -13.44 46.47
CA GLY A 246 1.69 -13.55 45.94
C GLY A 246 2.17 -14.98 46.07
N GLU A 247 2.30 -15.65 44.95
CA GLU A 247 3.18 -16.82 44.88
C GLU A 247 4.60 -16.35 45.23
N SER A 248 5.07 -16.81 46.38
CA SER A 248 6.42 -16.57 46.85
C SER A 248 7.42 -17.19 45.89
N SER A 249 8.04 -16.38 45.07
CA SER A 249 9.19 -16.81 44.29
C SER A 249 10.33 -17.22 45.24
N PRO A 250 11.01 -18.38 45.03
CA PRO A 250 12.11 -18.84 45.89
C PRO A 250 13.33 -17.90 45.91
N PHE A 251 13.34 -16.86 45.09
CA PHE A 251 14.46 -15.90 44.98
C PHE A 251 14.12 -14.45 45.39
N ALA A 252 12.99 -14.20 46.06
CA ALA A 252 12.70 -12.87 46.56
C ALA A 252 13.38 -12.63 47.93
N PRO A 253 14.14 -11.54 48.14
CA PRO A 253 14.72 -11.24 49.44
C PRO A 253 13.63 -10.92 50.46
N GLY A 254 13.65 -11.58 51.63
CA GLY A 254 12.67 -11.42 52.69
C GLY A 254 12.68 -10.03 53.32
N PRO A 255 11.53 -9.59 53.89
CA PRO A 255 11.44 -8.27 54.55
C PRO A 255 12.34 -8.16 55.80
N PRO A 256 12.91 -7.00 56.11
CA PRO A 256 13.79 -6.80 57.23
C PRO A 256 13.07 -7.02 58.56
N GLY A 257 13.64 -7.86 59.42
CA GLY A 257 13.12 -8.21 60.71
C GLY A 257 12.98 -7.03 61.66
N LYS A 258 11.80 -6.87 62.28
CA LYS A 258 11.55 -5.89 63.35
C LYS A 258 12.30 -6.32 64.64
N ASN A 259 13.37 -5.58 64.97
CA ASN A 259 14.03 -5.67 66.25
C ASN A 259 13.08 -5.29 67.39
N LYS A 260 12.71 -6.24 68.24
CA LYS A 260 12.12 -5.97 69.56
C LYS A 260 13.24 -5.58 70.52
N LYS A 261 13.24 -4.33 70.96
CA LYS A 261 13.99 -3.92 72.15
C LYS A 261 13.23 -4.39 73.41
N LYS A 262 13.97 -5.04 74.27
CA LYS A 262 13.68 -5.16 75.69
C LYS A 262 13.89 -3.80 76.32
#